data_9b46013c56cf54913346a851d69f2ae0
#
_entry.id   9b46013c56cf54913346a851d69f2ae0
#
_cell.length_a   1.000
_cell.length_b   1.000
_cell.length_c   1.000
_cell.angle_alpha   90.00
_cell.angle_beta   90.00
_cell.angle_gamma   90.00
#
_symmetry.space_group_name_H-M   'P 1'
#
loop_
_entity.id
_entity.type
_entity.pdbx_description
1 polymer ?
#
loop_
_entity_poly.entity_id
_entity_poly.type
_entity_poly.pdbx_seq_one_letter_code
_entity_poly.pdbx_strand_id
1 'polypeptide(L)'
;MVSRVAEVAVVGAGYVGLVTGASLVRIGHRVTYVDKDGERVAGLRDGRMPVYEPGLEELVARGTGAGRLSFTEDLDAAVGRADVVFIAVDTPQGDDGAADLSNVSAVARGIGRALTGSARRERPLVVANKSTVPVGSGDYVSTVIREGAEEAGGLDPSEEVRFGVASNPEFLREGSAVYDSLFPDRIVVGAEEAWVVEVMRGLYGPVIEQSFPVEMDPRPRVTVPFVVTDLASAEMIKYAANAFLATKVSFINEISDLCELTGADVGSVATGIGLDGRIGPRFLNAGIGWGGSCLPKDVSALRAIACEHHHDTNLLDATVAVNDRRRGLVVSKLRRDLGTLGGKRVALLGLAFKPNTDDLREAPSLGIAAELLSLGAGVVGYDPVAAKTAARQVPGLRVVFDPYEALTGAHAAVVVTDWEEVRNLDLRRAASLMQEPKLLVDGRNAMDPAAARGAGLLYRGFGRG
;
A
#
# COMPACT_ATOMS: atom_id res chain seq x y z
N MET A 1 -29.70 0.70 15.85
CA MET A 1 -29.87 -0.79 15.84
C MET A 1 -28.57 -1.38 16.36
N VAL A 2 -28.60 -2.32 17.32
CA VAL A 2 -27.37 -3.00 17.77
C VAL A 2 -26.84 -3.78 16.56
N SER A 3 -25.62 -3.44 16.10
CA SER A 3 -24.95 -4.12 14.99
C SER A 3 -24.83 -5.60 15.36
N ARG A 4 -25.43 -6.47 14.55
CA ARG A 4 -25.32 -7.92 14.74
C ARG A 4 -23.87 -8.33 14.49
N VAL A 5 -23.34 -9.23 15.34
CA VAL A 5 -22.05 -9.88 15.08
C VAL A 5 -22.17 -10.70 13.80
N ALA A 6 -21.36 -10.38 12.79
CA ALA A 6 -21.28 -11.12 11.53
C ALA A 6 -20.17 -12.16 11.60
N GLU A 7 -20.37 -13.31 10.95
CA GLU A 7 -19.33 -14.28 10.64
C GLU A 7 -18.71 -13.92 9.28
N VAL A 8 -17.42 -13.65 9.26
CA VAL A 8 -16.72 -13.16 8.06
C VAL A 8 -15.58 -14.11 7.71
N ALA A 9 -15.49 -14.49 6.45
CA ALA A 9 -14.30 -15.13 5.90
C ALA A 9 -13.48 -14.11 5.11
N VAL A 10 -12.16 -14.09 5.33
CA VAL A 10 -11.23 -13.27 4.55
C VAL A 10 -10.28 -14.20 3.82
N VAL A 11 -10.39 -14.27 2.50
CA VAL A 11 -9.56 -15.14 1.67
C VAL A 11 -8.36 -14.36 1.15
N GLY A 12 -7.18 -14.79 1.56
CA GLY A 12 -5.90 -14.11 1.38
C GLY A 12 -5.43 -13.46 2.70
N ALA A 13 -4.43 -14.08 3.34
CA ALA A 13 -3.78 -13.58 4.55
C ALA A 13 -2.53 -12.75 4.22
N GLY A 14 -2.60 -11.96 3.15
CA GLY A 14 -1.65 -10.90 2.81
C GLY A 14 -1.93 -9.61 3.57
N TYR A 15 -1.26 -8.53 3.17
CA TYR A 15 -1.33 -7.24 3.85
C TYR A 15 -2.78 -6.72 4.00
N VAL A 16 -3.51 -6.59 2.88
CA VAL A 16 -4.88 -6.06 2.85
C VAL A 16 -5.83 -6.97 3.64
N GLY A 17 -5.72 -8.29 3.44
CA GLY A 17 -6.56 -9.26 4.11
C GLY A 17 -6.38 -9.21 5.63
N LEU A 18 -5.13 -9.27 6.12
CA LEU A 18 -4.83 -9.24 7.56
C LEU A 18 -5.33 -7.97 8.23
N VAL A 19 -5.08 -6.80 7.63
CA VAL A 19 -5.56 -5.53 8.17
C VAL A 19 -7.09 -5.47 8.17
N THR A 20 -7.73 -5.88 7.08
CA THR A 20 -9.20 -5.90 6.96
C THR A 20 -9.83 -6.77 8.05
N GLY A 21 -9.40 -8.01 8.17
CA GLY A 21 -10.01 -8.94 9.13
C GLY A 21 -9.72 -8.56 10.58
N ALA A 22 -8.50 -8.12 10.92
CA ALA A 22 -8.16 -7.66 12.27
C ALA A 22 -9.00 -6.43 12.67
N SER A 23 -9.23 -5.51 11.72
CA SER A 23 -10.09 -4.34 11.95
C SER A 23 -11.56 -4.74 12.15
N LEU A 24 -12.07 -5.71 11.39
CA LEU A 24 -13.42 -6.25 11.56
C LEU A 24 -13.61 -6.94 12.93
N VAL A 25 -12.60 -7.67 13.40
CA VAL A 25 -12.60 -8.23 14.77
C VAL A 25 -12.62 -7.12 15.81
N ARG A 26 -11.83 -6.06 15.60
CA ARG A 26 -11.76 -4.91 16.52
C ARG A 26 -13.10 -4.21 16.70
N ILE A 27 -13.90 -4.16 15.64
CA ILE A 27 -15.26 -3.56 15.68
C ILE A 27 -16.36 -4.53 16.10
N GLY A 28 -16.04 -5.80 16.41
CA GLY A 28 -16.93 -6.73 17.09
C GLY A 28 -17.37 -7.95 16.30
N HIS A 29 -16.89 -8.15 15.06
CA HIS A 29 -17.21 -9.33 14.24
C HIS A 29 -16.34 -10.53 14.57
N ARG A 30 -16.66 -11.70 14.02
CA ARG A 30 -15.84 -12.90 14.02
C ARG A 30 -15.24 -13.11 12.65
N VAL A 31 -13.95 -13.40 12.59
CA VAL A 31 -13.24 -13.53 11.33
C VAL A 31 -12.48 -14.85 11.25
N THR A 32 -12.64 -15.54 10.12
CA THR A 32 -11.83 -16.68 9.74
C THR A 32 -10.98 -16.27 8.52
N TYR A 33 -9.67 -16.24 8.69
CA TYR A 33 -8.77 -16.08 7.56
C TYR A 33 -8.56 -17.40 6.85
N VAL A 34 -8.59 -17.34 5.53
CA VAL A 34 -8.31 -18.48 4.65
C VAL A 34 -7.09 -18.14 3.78
N ASP A 35 -6.07 -18.99 3.80
CA ASP A 35 -4.94 -18.87 2.87
C ASP A 35 -4.53 -20.26 2.38
N LYS A 36 -4.15 -20.35 1.10
CA LYS A 36 -3.66 -21.59 0.49
C LYS A 36 -2.24 -21.98 0.93
N ASP A 37 -1.50 -21.03 1.51
CA ASP A 37 -0.15 -21.21 2.02
C ASP A 37 -0.20 -21.75 3.44
N GLY A 38 -0.04 -23.07 3.59
CA GLY A 38 -0.05 -23.72 4.90
C GLY A 38 1.05 -23.26 5.86
N GLU A 39 2.23 -22.85 5.36
CA GLU A 39 3.29 -22.30 6.19
C GLU A 39 2.90 -20.94 6.77
N ARG A 40 2.24 -20.10 5.96
CA ARG A 40 1.69 -18.81 6.39
C ARG A 40 0.60 -19.03 7.44
N VAL A 41 -0.33 -19.96 7.19
CA VAL A 41 -1.41 -20.28 8.15
C VAL A 41 -0.83 -20.79 9.46
N ALA A 42 0.15 -21.71 9.41
CA ALA A 42 0.83 -22.20 10.61
C ALA A 42 1.57 -21.08 11.34
N GLY A 43 2.30 -20.24 10.60
CA GLY A 43 2.98 -19.06 11.18
C GLY A 43 2.03 -18.12 11.93
N LEU A 44 0.88 -17.80 11.33
CA LEU A 44 -0.13 -16.96 11.93
C LEU A 44 -0.78 -17.58 13.19
N ARG A 45 -1.00 -18.91 13.18
CA ARG A 45 -1.46 -19.64 14.38
C ARG A 45 -0.45 -19.57 15.52
N ASP A 46 0.84 -19.54 15.20
CA ASP A 46 1.95 -19.39 16.16
C ASP A 46 2.22 -17.91 16.54
N GLY A 47 1.44 -16.96 16.02
CA GLY A 47 1.60 -15.52 16.26
C GLY A 47 2.69 -14.84 15.43
N ARG A 48 3.26 -15.52 14.40
CA ARG A 48 4.25 -14.92 13.49
C ARG A 48 3.56 -14.15 12.39
N MET A 49 3.76 -12.84 12.35
CA MET A 49 3.19 -11.98 11.33
C MET A 49 4.01 -12.04 10.03
N PRO A 50 3.37 -12.25 8.86
CA PRO A 50 4.06 -12.28 7.57
C PRO A 50 4.33 -10.88 6.98
N VAL A 51 3.79 -9.83 7.59
CA VAL A 51 3.91 -8.43 7.15
C VAL A 51 4.16 -7.52 8.35
N TYR A 52 4.89 -6.44 8.12
CA TYR A 52 5.09 -5.41 9.14
C TYR A 52 4.07 -4.29 8.97
N GLU A 53 3.22 -4.09 9.99
CA GLU A 53 2.28 -2.97 10.06
C GLU A 53 2.09 -2.58 11.55
N PRO A 54 2.28 -1.30 11.91
CA PRO A 54 2.12 -0.85 13.28
C PRO A 54 0.74 -1.19 13.87
N GLY A 55 0.73 -1.87 15.03
CA GLY A 55 -0.49 -2.24 15.75
C GLY A 55 -1.22 -3.48 15.23
N LEU A 56 -0.85 -4.04 14.07
CA LEU A 56 -1.53 -5.21 13.49
C LEU A 56 -1.31 -6.47 14.32
N GLU A 57 -0.06 -6.77 14.72
CA GLU A 57 0.28 -7.93 15.53
C GLU A 57 -0.54 -7.98 16.82
N GLU A 58 -0.65 -6.84 17.51
CA GLU A 58 -1.42 -6.73 18.74
C GLU A 58 -2.91 -6.98 18.53
N LEU A 59 -3.49 -6.46 17.45
CA LEU A 59 -4.90 -6.70 17.09
C LEU A 59 -5.15 -8.18 16.79
N VAL A 60 -4.26 -8.82 16.02
CA VAL A 60 -4.35 -10.25 15.69
C VAL A 60 -4.25 -11.10 16.97
N ALA A 61 -3.26 -10.84 17.82
CA ALA A 61 -3.08 -11.57 19.09
C ALA A 61 -4.29 -11.43 20.00
N ARG A 62 -4.84 -10.23 20.17
CA ARG A 62 -6.06 -9.98 20.96
C ARG A 62 -7.28 -10.70 20.37
N GLY A 63 -7.45 -10.65 19.03
CA GLY A 63 -8.56 -11.31 18.33
C GLY A 63 -8.52 -12.82 18.48
N THR A 64 -7.34 -13.42 18.34
CA THR A 64 -7.11 -14.86 18.51
C THR A 64 -7.34 -15.29 19.95
N GLY A 65 -6.78 -14.54 20.92
CA GLY A 65 -6.96 -14.82 22.36
C GLY A 65 -8.42 -14.70 22.82
N ALA A 66 -9.23 -13.86 22.16
CA ALA A 66 -10.66 -13.73 22.41
C ALA A 66 -11.52 -14.77 21.68
N GLY A 67 -10.93 -15.66 20.89
CA GLY A 67 -11.65 -16.65 20.07
C GLY A 67 -12.54 -16.03 18.97
N ARG A 68 -12.22 -14.81 18.54
CA ARG A 68 -12.93 -14.08 17.47
C ARG A 68 -12.22 -14.11 16.14
N LEU A 69 -10.98 -14.57 16.12
CA LEU A 69 -10.13 -14.65 14.95
C LEU A 69 -9.52 -16.06 14.86
N SER A 70 -9.59 -16.65 13.68
CA SER A 70 -9.03 -17.98 13.40
C SER A 70 -8.40 -18.02 12.01
N PHE A 71 -7.56 -19.04 11.78
CA PHE A 71 -6.83 -19.21 10.51
C PHE A 71 -7.03 -20.65 10.02
N THR A 72 -7.27 -20.82 8.70
CA THR A 72 -7.51 -22.12 8.09
C THR A 72 -7.03 -22.15 6.63
N GLU A 73 -6.83 -23.35 6.10
CA GLU A 73 -6.65 -23.62 4.67
C GLU A 73 -7.99 -24.08 4.04
N ASP A 74 -8.98 -24.41 4.87
CA ASP A 74 -10.27 -24.94 4.45
C ASP A 74 -11.24 -23.82 4.06
N LEU A 75 -11.28 -23.54 2.75
CA LEU A 75 -12.16 -22.54 2.16
C LEU A 75 -13.64 -22.96 2.31
N ASP A 76 -13.95 -24.23 2.11
CA ASP A 76 -15.33 -24.72 2.09
C ASP A 76 -15.98 -24.55 3.47
N ALA A 77 -15.28 -24.94 4.54
CA ALA A 77 -15.77 -24.74 5.90
C ALA A 77 -15.90 -23.25 6.27
N ALA A 78 -15.00 -22.39 5.80
CA ALA A 78 -15.07 -20.95 6.05
C ALA A 78 -16.25 -20.31 5.31
N VAL A 79 -16.42 -20.58 4.01
CA VAL A 79 -17.54 -20.10 3.19
C VAL A 79 -18.88 -20.59 3.76
N GLY A 80 -18.96 -21.86 4.17
CA GLY A 80 -20.19 -22.45 4.71
C GLY A 80 -20.75 -21.70 5.93
N ARG A 81 -19.91 -21.04 6.73
CA ARG A 81 -20.30 -20.31 7.96
C ARG A 81 -20.44 -18.80 7.76
N ALA A 82 -19.80 -18.23 6.74
CA ALA A 82 -19.70 -16.79 6.58
C ALA A 82 -21.02 -16.12 6.17
N ASP A 83 -21.34 -14.98 6.72
CA ASP A 83 -22.34 -14.04 6.20
C ASP A 83 -21.73 -13.22 5.04
N VAL A 84 -20.41 -12.90 5.14
CA VAL A 84 -19.64 -12.16 4.14
C VAL A 84 -18.30 -12.85 3.90
N VAL A 85 -17.94 -13.03 2.65
CA VAL A 85 -16.60 -13.48 2.22
C VAL A 85 -15.89 -12.32 1.53
N PHE A 86 -14.72 -11.93 2.05
CA PHE A 86 -13.84 -10.99 1.36
C PHE A 86 -12.81 -11.73 0.50
N ILE A 87 -12.72 -11.37 -0.77
CA ILE A 87 -11.60 -11.75 -1.64
C ILE A 87 -10.52 -10.67 -1.48
N ALA A 88 -9.41 -11.03 -0.84
CA ALA A 88 -8.31 -10.13 -0.51
C ALA A 88 -6.95 -10.72 -0.93
N VAL A 89 -6.92 -11.34 -2.10
CA VAL A 89 -5.74 -11.96 -2.70
C VAL A 89 -4.97 -10.98 -3.58
N ASP A 90 -3.68 -11.28 -3.81
CA ASP A 90 -2.84 -10.47 -4.66
C ASP A 90 -3.30 -10.52 -6.12
N THR A 91 -3.23 -9.35 -6.76
CA THR A 91 -3.43 -9.13 -8.20
C THR A 91 -2.15 -8.55 -8.79
N PRO A 92 -1.13 -9.38 -9.03
CA PRO A 92 0.14 -8.89 -9.55
C PRO A 92 -0.02 -8.31 -10.95
N GLN A 93 0.92 -7.46 -11.35
CA GLN A 93 0.96 -6.91 -12.69
C GLN A 93 1.49 -7.97 -13.67
N GLY A 94 0.77 -8.19 -14.77
CA GLY A 94 1.23 -8.99 -15.90
C GLY A 94 2.26 -8.26 -16.76
N ASP A 95 2.85 -8.98 -17.71
CA ASP A 95 3.85 -8.43 -18.64
C ASP A 95 3.28 -7.32 -19.55
N ASP A 96 1.99 -7.35 -19.81
CA ASP A 96 1.22 -6.35 -20.56
C ASP A 96 0.81 -5.12 -19.73
N GLY A 97 1.12 -5.12 -18.45
CA GLY A 97 0.75 -4.07 -17.51
C GLY A 97 -0.63 -4.23 -16.89
N ALA A 98 -1.44 -5.18 -17.37
CA ALA A 98 -2.75 -5.49 -16.80
C ALA A 98 -2.63 -6.20 -15.44
N ALA A 99 -3.73 -6.24 -14.66
CA ALA A 99 -3.76 -7.00 -13.42
C ALA A 99 -4.03 -8.49 -13.71
N ASP A 100 -3.22 -9.39 -13.15
CA ASP A 100 -3.46 -10.83 -13.21
C ASP A 100 -4.56 -11.22 -12.20
N LEU A 101 -5.68 -11.70 -12.72
CA LEU A 101 -6.86 -12.13 -11.94
C LEU A 101 -6.87 -13.62 -11.60
N SER A 102 -5.82 -14.36 -11.88
CA SER A 102 -5.78 -15.82 -11.67
C SER A 102 -6.09 -16.23 -10.23
N ASN A 103 -5.55 -15.51 -9.24
CA ASN A 103 -5.84 -15.75 -7.83
C ASN A 103 -7.31 -15.42 -7.48
N VAL A 104 -7.84 -14.33 -8.01
CA VAL A 104 -9.26 -13.92 -7.80
C VAL A 104 -10.19 -14.98 -8.39
N SER A 105 -9.92 -15.41 -9.63
CA SER A 105 -10.66 -16.46 -10.32
C SER A 105 -10.65 -17.79 -9.55
N ALA A 106 -9.48 -18.22 -9.07
CA ALA A 106 -9.35 -19.44 -8.30
C ALA A 106 -10.18 -19.42 -7.01
N VAL A 107 -10.18 -18.27 -6.30
CA VAL A 107 -10.98 -18.09 -5.09
C VAL A 107 -12.48 -18.06 -5.41
N ALA A 108 -12.89 -17.30 -6.44
CA ALA A 108 -14.28 -17.21 -6.86
C ALA A 108 -14.85 -18.59 -7.24
N ARG A 109 -14.09 -19.37 -8.02
CA ARG A 109 -14.45 -20.76 -8.39
C ARG A 109 -14.54 -21.68 -7.16
N GLY A 110 -13.60 -21.53 -6.21
CA GLY A 110 -13.64 -22.24 -4.92
C GLY A 110 -14.91 -21.89 -4.09
N ILE A 111 -15.26 -20.62 -4.01
CA ILE A 111 -16.50 -20.17 -3.34
C ILE A 111 -17.72 -20.81 -3.99
N GLY A 112 -17.79 -20.86 -5.32
CA GLY A 112 -18.86 -21.52 -6.07
C GLY A 112 -19.01 -22.99 -5.68
N ARG A 113 -17.92 -23.75 -5.65
CA ARG A 113 -17.91 -25.16 -5.21
C ARG A 113 -18.37 -25.32 -3.76
N ALA A 114 -17.88 -24.44 -2.86
CA ALA A 114 -18.26 -24.48 -1.45
C ALA A 114 -19.76 -24.24 -1.22
N LEU A 115 -20.39 -23.43 -2.06
CA LEU A 115 -21.81 -23.13 -1.99
C LEU A 115 -22.71 -24.33 -2.32
N THR A 116 -22.27 -25.24 -3.19
CA THR A 116 -23.01 -26.47 -3.54
C THR A 116 -22.88 -27.57 -2.50
N GLY A 117 -21.72 -27.68 -1.84
CA GLY A 117 -21.45 -28.68 -0.80
C GLY A 117 -22.02 -28.33 0.58
N SER A 118 -22.46 -27.11 0.78
CA SER A 118 -23.01 -26.66 2.05
C SER A 118 -24.47 -27.08 2.20
N ALA A 119 -24.86 -27.56 3.39
CA ALA A 119 -26.27 -27.69 3.75
C ALA A 119 -26.98 -26.35 3.45
N ARG A 120 -28.24 -26.44 2.95
CA ARG A 120 -29.07 -25.32 2.52
C ARG A 120 -28.84 -24.08 3.40
N ARG A 121 -28.26 -23.04 2.84
CA ARG A 121 -28.00 -21.79 3.58
C ARG A 121 -29.34 -21.09 3.85
N GLU A 122 -29.56 -20.75 5.10
CA GLU A 122 -30.75 -19.97 5.48
C GLU A 122 -30.66 -18.50 4.98
N ARG A 123 -29.43 -18.02 4.67
CA ARG A 123 -29.18 -16.64 4.27
C ARG A 123 -28.26 -16.59 3.04
N PRO A 124 -28.52 -15.63 2.15
CA PRO A 124 -27.63 -15.38 1.02
C PRO A 124 -26.24 -14.92 1.49
N LEU A 125 -25.22 -15.28 0.73
CA LEU A 125 -23.82 -14.90 0.96
C LEU A 125 -23.51 -13.58 0.26
N VAL A 126 -22.83 -12.65 0.93
CA VAL A 126 -22.17 -11.54 0.24
C VAL A 126 -20.72 -11.92 -0.07
N VAL A 127 -20.32 -11.83 -1.33
CA VAL A 127 -18.92 -11.97 -1.76
C VAL A 127 -18.40 -10.58 -2.11
N ALA A 128 -17.57 -10.03 -1.23
CA ALA A 128 -17.02 -8.70 -1.37
C ALA A 128 -15.60 -8.76 -1.95
N ASN A 129 -15.41 -8.25 -3.16
CA ASN A 129 -14.08 -8.12 -3.74
C ASN A 129 -13.35 -6.92 -3.12
N LYS A 130 -12.29 -7.20 -2.37
CA LYS A 130 -11.42 -6.23 -1.71
C LYS A 130 -10.12 -6.01 -2.47
N SER A 131 -9.70 -7.02 -3.26
CA SER A 131 -8.53 -6.91 -4.14
C SER A 131 -8.74 -5.77 -5.16
N THR A 132 -7.67 -5.08 -5.51
CA THR A 132 -7.72 -4.07 -6.58
C THR A 132 -7.76 -4.78 -7.92
N VAL A 133 -8.86 -4.64 -8.63
CA VAL A 133 -9.19 -5.37 -9.86
C VAL A 133 -9.67 -4.42 -10.96
N PRO A 134 -9.49 -4.76 -12.24
CA PRO A 134 -10.01 -3.99 -13.39
C PRO A 134 -11.54 -3.80 -13.32
N VAL A 135 -11.99 -2.77 -13.99
CA VAL A 135 -13.44 -2.51 -14.16
C VAL A 135 -14.11 -3.68 -14.88
N GLY A 136 -15.25 -4.13 -14.36
CA GLY A 136 -15.97 -5.32 -14.83
C GLY A 136 -15.62 -6.61 -14.07
N SER A 137 -14.70 -6.55 -13.13
CA SER A 137 -14.30 -7.74 -12.34
C SER A 137 -15.40 -8.23 -11.40
N GLY A 138 -16.31 -7.38 -10.96
CA GLY A 138 -17.45 -7.81 -10.15
C GLY A 138 -18.35 -8.78 -10.90
N ASP A 139 -18.69 -8.49 -12.15
CA ASP A 139 -19.47 -9.37 -13.04
C ASP A 139 -18.71 -10.65 -13.35
N TYR A 140 -17.41 -10.53 -13.62
CA TYR A 140 -16.53 -11.67 -13.83
C TYR A 140 -16.49 -12.59 -12.61
N VAL A 141 -16.33 -12.06 -11.40
CA VAL A 141 -16.38 -12.85 -10.15
C VAL A 141 -17.71 -13.55 -9.99
N SER A 142 -18.83 -12.88 -10.26
CA SER A 142 -20.18 -13.49 -10.24
C SER A 142 -20.29 -14.67 -11.20
N THR A 143 -19.80 -14.52 -12.42
CA THR A 143 -19.76 -15.57 -13.43
C THR A 143 -18.93 -16.76 -12.99
N VAL A 144 -17.70 -16.53 -12.51
CA VAL A 144 -16.79 -17.60 -12.07
C VAL A 144 -17.32 -18.36 -10.84
N ILE A 145 -18.04 -17.67 -9.92
CA ILE A 145 -18.70 -18.35 -8.80
C ILE A 145 -19.77 -19.30 -9.33
N ARG A 146 -20.59 -18.90 -10.30
CA ARG A 146 -21.62 -19.78 -10.92
C ARG A 146 -20.98 -20.96 -11.63
N GLU A 147 -19.93 -20.75 -12.42
CA GLU A 147 -19.17 -21.83 -13.07
C GLU A 147 -18.62 -22.83 -12.03
N GLY A 148 -18.02 -22.34 -10.94
CA GLY A 148 -17.51 -23.20 -9.87
C GLY A 148 -18.59 -24.02 -9.17
N ALA A 149 -19.79 -23.47 -9.05
CA ALA A 149 -20.96 -24.19 -8.54
C ALA A 149 -21.44 -25.27 -9.53
N GLU A 150 -21.50 -24.96 -10.83
CA GLU A 150 -21.87 -25.93 -11.87
C GLU A 150 -20.89 -27.12 -11.95
N GLU A 151 -19.59 -26.85 -11.86
CA GLU A 151 -18.53 -27.88 -11.85
C GLU A 151 -18.67 -28.87 -10.67
N ALA A 152 -19.21 -28.43 -9.54
CA ALA A 152 -19.36 -29.25 -8.33
C ALA A 152 -20.58 -30.15 -8.31
N GLY A 153 -21.35 -30.20 -9.38
CA GLY A 153 -22.52 -31.10 -9.51
C GLY A 153 -23.79 -30.41 -9.97
N GLY A 154 -23.69 -29.15 -10.30
CA GLY A 154 -24.80 -28.29 -10.76
C GLY A 154 -25.71 -27.88 -9.61
N LEU A 155 -26.32 -26.75 -9.81
CA LEU A 155 -27.48 -26.31 -9.01
C LEU A 155 -28.68 -27.10 -9.45
N ASP A 156 -29.42 -27.65 -8.53
CA ASP A 156 -30.80 -28.01 -8.81
C ASP A 156 -31.49 -26.75 -9.37
N PRO A 157 -32.08 -26.77 -10.57
CA PRO A 157 -32.74 -25.59 -11.12
C PRO A 157 -33.80 -24.98 -10.19
N SER A 158 -34.24 -25.73 -9.16
CA SER A 158 -35.10 -25.27 -8.09
C SER A 158 -34.32 -24.65 -6.90
N GLU A 159 -33.03 -24.81 -6.80
CA GLU A 159 -32.16 -24.25 -5.75
C GLU A 159 -31.29 -23.14 -6.32
N GLU A 160 -31.79 -21.93 -6.30
CA GLU A 160 -31.06 -20.73 -6.65
C GLU A 160 -29.92 -20.51 -5.64
N VAL A 161 -28.64 -20.56 -6.11
CA VAL A 161 -27.48 -20.19 -5.27
C VAL A 161 -27.64 -18.74 -4.90
N ARG A 162 -27.97 -18.50 -3.65
CA ARG A 162 -28.18 -17.15 -3.13
C ARG A 162 -26.83 -16.56 -2.72
N PHE A 163 -26.21 -15.87 -3.62
CA PHE A 163 -25.10 -14.96 -3.31
C PHE A 163 -25.29 -13.64 -4.06
N GLY A 164 -24.65 -12.59 -3.57
CA GLY A 164 -24.52 -11.32 -4.28
C GLY A 164 -23.09 -10.83 -4.19
N VAL A 165 -22.65 -10.11 -5.20
CA VAL A 165 -21.30 -9.60 -5.31
C VAL A 165 -21.25 -8.12 -4.93
N ALA A 166 -20.22 -7.74 -4.19
CA ALA A 166 -19.89 -6.35 -3.92
C ALA A 166 -18.45 -6.03 -4.36
N SER A 167 -18.23 -4.91 -5.00
CA SER A 167 -16.91 -4.27 -5.11
C SER A 167 -16.71 -3.36 -3.89
N ASN A 168 -15.75 -3.69 -3.05
CA ASN A 168 -15.45 -2.93 -1.82
C ASN A 168 -13.96 -2.58 -1.76
N PRO A 169 -13.50 -1.64 -2.60
CA PRO A 169 -12.10 -1.28 -2.67
C PRO A 169 -11.58 -0.74 -1.33
N GLU A 170 -10.31 -0.99 -1.06
CA GLU A 170 -9.60 -0.47 0.08
C GLU A 170 -8.86 0.84 -0.28
N PHE A 171 -8.61 1.69 0.72
CA PHE A 171 -7.84 2.92 0.57
C PHE A 171 -6.78 3.03 1.68
N LEU A 172 -6.22 1.87 2.02
CA LEU A 172 -5.23 1.72 3.07
C LEU A 172 -3.88 2.29 2.65
N ARG A 173 -3.13 2.78 3.62
CA ARG A 173 -1.74 3.19 3.44
C ARG A 173 -0.87 2.30 4.32
N GLU A 174 0.02 1.53 3.74
CA GLU A 174 1.01 0.78 4.51
C GLU A 174 1.68 1.68 5.56
N GLY A 175 1.91 1.15 6.76
CA GLY A 175 2.44 1.92 7.89
C GLY A 175 1.40 2.75 8.66
N SER A 176 0.14 2.81 8.19
CA SER A 176 -1.00 3.39 8.90
C SER A 176 -2.32 2.68 8.56
N ALA A 177 -2.26 1.46 8.03
CA ALA A 177 -3.42 0.77 7.49
C ALA A 177 -4.43 0.35 8.56
N VAL A 178 -3.97 0.01 9.76
CA VAL A 178 -4.85 -0.23 10.90
C VAL A 178 -5.66 1.02 11.24
N TYR A 179 -4.99 2.18 11.30
CA TYR A 179 -5.66 3.46 11.51
C TYR A 179 -6.64 3.78 10.38
N ASP A 180 -6.20 3.65 9.12
CA ASP A 180 -7.02 3.93 7.94
C ASP A 180 -8.25 3.02 7.84
N SER A 181 -8.18 1.78 8.36
CA SER A 181 -9.33 0.85 8.41
C SER A 181 -10.35 1.23 9.47
N LEU A 182 -9.91 1.76 10.62
CA LEU A 182 -10.79 2.13 11.72
C LEU A 182 -11.34 3.56 11.59
N PHE A 183 -10.58 4.45 10.93
CA PHE A 183 -10.90 5.86 10.71
C PHE A 183 -10.79 6.25 9.23
N PRO A 184 -11.46 5.53 8.31
CA PRO A 184 -11.33 5.80 6.88
C PRO A 184 -11.93 7.16 6.51
N ASP A 185 -11.42 7.76 5.45
CA ASP A 185 -12.03 8.96 4.86
C ASP A 185 -13.40 8.68 4.25
N ARG A 186 -13.63 7.47 3.74
CA ARG A 186 -14.89 6.95 3.20
C ARG A 186 -14.83 5.43 3.11
N ILE A 187 -16.01 4.82 3.02
CA ILE A 187 -16.20 3.42 2.63
C ILE A 187 -16.95 3.43 1.31
N VAL A 188 -16.46 2.71 0.30
CA VAL A 188 -17.10 2.58 -1.02
C VAL A 188 -17.62 1.15 -1.18
N VAL A 189 -18.86 1.01 -1.56
CA VAL A 189 -19.49 -0.28 -1.89
C VAL A 189 -20.22 -0.15 -3.21
N GLY A 190 -19.77 -0.89 -4.21
CA GLY A 190 -20.48 -1.10 -5.46
C GLY A 190 -21.24 -2.42 -5.39
N ALA A 191 -22.53 -2.42 -5.71
CA ALA A 191 -23.34 -3.62 -5.78
C ALA A 191 -24.61 -3.37 -6.62
N GLU A 192 -25.13 -4.43 -7.25
CA GLU A 192 -26.36 -4.34 -8.01
C GLU A 192 -27.61 -4.51 -7.12
N GLU A 193 -27.52 -5.40 -6.11
CA GLU A 193 -28.65 -5.72 -5.26
C GLU A 193 -28.65 -4.90 -3.97
N ALA A 194 -29.79 -4.29 -3.66
CA ALA A 194 -29.96 -3.47 -2.46
C ALA A 194 -29.67 -4.25 -1.15
N TRP A 195 -30.00 -5.55 -1.10
CA TRP A 195 -29.73 -6.35 0.09
C TRP A 195 -28.23 -6.54 0.37
N VAL A 196 -27.39 -6.60 -0.68
CA VAL A 196 -25.91 -6.65 -0.56
C VAL A 196 -25.41 -5.38 0.11
N VAL A 197 -25.91 -4.22 -0.36
CA VAL A 197 -25.58 -2.91 0.23
C VAL A 197 -25.95 -2.87 1.71
N GLU A 198 -27.13 -3.37 2.08
CA GLU A 198 -27.59 -3.37 3.47
C GLU A 198 -26.74 -4.29 4.37
N VAL A 199 -26.34 -5.47 3.88
CA VAL A 199 -25.42 -6.35 4.61
C VAL A 199 -24.08 -5.66 4.82
N MET A 200 -23.49 -5.05 3.79
CA MET A 200 -22.22 -4.31 3.88
C MET A 200 -22.33 -3.09 4.78
N ARG A 201 -23.45 -2.36 4.73
CA ARG A 201 -23.72 -1.23 5.64
C ARG A 201 -23.80 -1.69 7.10
N GLY A 202 -24.46 -2.81 7.36
CA GLY A 202 -24.52 -3.40 8.68
C GLY A 202 -23.17 -3.86 9.21
N LEU A 203 -22.34 -4.46 8.34
CA LEU A 203 -20.98 -4.88 8.67
C LEU A 203 -20.09 -3.69 9.07
N TYR A 204 -20.14 -2.60 8.32
CA TYR A 204 -19.36 -1.39 8.60
C TYR A 204 -20.04 -0.41 9.57
N GLY A 205 -21.24 -0.73 10.06
CA GLY A 205 -22.01 0.15 10.97
C GLY A 205 -21.19 0.78 12.09
N PRO A 206 -20.40 -0.01 12.87
CA PRO A 206 -19.58 0.55 13.94
C PRO A 206 -18.52 1.55 13.44
N VAL A 207 -17.95 1.34 12.23
CA VAL A 207 -17.00 2.27 11.62
C VAL A 207 -17.73 3.51 11.10
N ILE A 208 -18.88 3.34 10.43
CA ILE A 208 -19.68 4.44 9.91
C ILE A 208 -20.10 5.39 11.03
N GLU A 209 -20.57 4.84 12.15
CA GLU A 209 -21.05 5.59 13.31
C GLU A 209 -19.95 5.94 14.30
N GLN A 210 -18.72 5.44 14.08
CA GLN A 210 -17.59 5.58 14.99
C GLN A 210 -17.96 5.15 16.43
N SER A 211 -18.74 4.06 16.56
CA SER A 211 -19.33 3.60 17.83
C SER A 211 -18.56 2.48 18.51
N PHE A 212 -17.46 1.98 17.92
CA PHE A 212 -16.62 0.92 18.49
C PHE A 212 -15.68 1.48 19.60
N PRO A 213 -15.28 0.64 20.59
CA PRO A 213 -14.34 1.07 21.63
C PRO A 213 -12.95 1.37 21.08
N VAL A 214 -12.41 2.55 21.34
CA VAL A 214 -11.05 2.96 20.97
C VAL A 214 -10.52 3.98 21.98
N GLU A 215 -9.24 3.87 22.31
CA GLU A 215 -8.53 4.83 23.17
C GLU A 215 -7.98 5.99 22.33
N MET A 216 -8.89 6.78 21.75
CA MET A 216 -8.54 7.97 20.95
C MET A 216 -9.58 9.06 21.19
N ASP A 217 -9.13 10.19 21.75
CA ASP A 217 -9.96 11.35 21.99
C ASP A 217 -9.15 12.64 21.66
N PRO A 218 -9.66 13.55 20.81
CA PRO A 218 -10.88 13.39 20.04
C PRO A 218 -10.75 12.41 18.86
N ARG A 219 -11.87 11.76 18.50
CA ARG A 219 -11.93 10.98 17.26
C ARG A 219 -11.80 11.89 16.05
N PRO A 220 -11.14 11.44 14.97
CA PRO A 220 -10.93 12.29 13.80
C PRO A 220 -12.22 12.64 13.04
N ARG A 221 -13.28 11.82 13.23
CA ARG A 221 -14.60 12.01 12.63
C ARG A 221 -15.70 11.55 13.58
N VAL A 222 -16.87 12.16 13.44
CA VAL A 222 -18.10 11.72 14.14
C VAL A 222 -18.79 10.61 13.35
N THR A 223 -18.76 10.71 12.01
CA THR A 223 -19.30 9.74 11.07
C THR A 223 -18.38 9.56 9.87
N VAL A 224 -18.39 8.38 9.26
CA VAL A 224 -17.66 8.07 8.04
C VAL A 224 -18.62 7.99 6.85
N PRO A 225 -18.40 8.72 5.76
CA PRO A 225 -19.21 8.61 4.55
C PRO A 225 -19.23 7.18 4.01
N PHE A 226 -20.44 6.66 3.74
CA PHE A 226 -20.66 5.38 3.09
C PHE A 226 -21.23 5.63 1.70
N VAL A 227 -20.39 5.43 0.69
CA VAL A 227 -20.68 5.70 -0.71
C VAL A 227 -21.18 4.44 -1.38
N VAL A 228 -22.40 4.48 -1.92
CA VAL A 228 -23.02 3.38 -2.66
C VAL A 228 -23.02 3.72 -4.14
N THR A 229 -22.60 2.76 -4.96
CA THR A 229 -22.58 2.90 -6.43
C THR A 229 -22.71 1.52 -7.10
N ASP A 230 -22.65 1.45 -8.41
CA ASP A 230 -22.52 0.21 -9.18
C ASP A 230 -21.13 -0.42 -9.04
N LEU A 231 -20.97 -1.67 -9.48
CA LEU A 231 -19.72 -2.42 -9.39
C LEU A 231 -18.57 -1.71 -10.13
N ALA A 232 -18.83 -1.33 -11.38
CA ALA A 232 -17.83 -0.72 -12.26
C ALA A 232 -17.32 0.63 -11.73
N SER A 233 -18.22 1.46 -11.22
CA SER A 233 -17.85 2.75 -10.62
C SER A 233 -17.03 2.58 -9.34
N ALA A 234 -17.34 1.58 -8.50
CA ALA A 234 -16.55 1.30 -7.29
C ALA A 234 -15.12 0.87 -7.64
N GLU A 235 -14.94 0.04 -8.65
CA GLU A 235 -13.64 -0.40 -9.18
C GLU A 235 -12.86 0.79 -9.76
N MET A 236 -13.50 1.60 -10.60
CA MET A 236 -12.89 2.80 -11.18
C MET A 236 -12.47 3.81 -10.12
N ILE A 237 -13.24 4.02 -9.06
CA ILE A 237 -12.91 4.94 -7.95
C ILE A 237 -11.54 4.60 -7.35
N LYS A 238 -11.20 3.31 -7.18
CA LYS A 238 -9.91 2.90 -6.65
C LYS A 238 -8.76 3.31 -7.56
N TYR A 239 -8.84 2.96 -8.84
CA TYR A 239 -7.80 3.30 -9.81
C TYR A 239 -7.65 4.81 -10.01
N ALA A 240 -8.77 5.52 -10.17
CA ALA A 240 -8.75 6.97 -10.35
C ALA A 240 -8.15 7.69 -9.13
N ALA A 241 -8.48 7.23 -7.91
CA ALA A 241 -7.90 7.80 -6.69
C ALA A 241 -6.36 7.63 -6.66
N ASN A 242 -5.86 6.42 -6.92
CA ASN A 242 -4.42 6.16 -6.90
C ASN A 242 -3.68 6.87 -8.05
N ALA A 243 -4.25 6.90 -9.24
CA ALA A 243 -3.71 7.64 -10.39
C ALA A 243 -3.62 9.15 -10.10
N PHE A 244 -4.65 9.72 -9.49
CA PHE A 244 -4.65 11.14 -9.12
C PHE A 244 -3.60 11.45 -8.04
N LEU A 245 -3.43 10.57 -7.04
CA LEU A 245 -2.39 10.73 -6.03
C LEU A 245 -0.98 10.66 -6.65
N ALA A 246 -0.74 9.71 -7.56
CA ALA A 246 0.51 9.63 -8.31
C ALA A 246 0.77 10.91 -9.13
N THR A 247 -0.27 11.44 -9.80
CA THR A 247 -0.20 12.68 -10.55
C THR A 247 0.15 13.87 -9.67
N LYS A 248 -0.43 13.99 -8.47
CA LYS A 248 -0.07 15.07 -7.51
C LYS A 248 1.42 15.04 -7.14
N VAL A 249 1.97 13.84 -6.87
CA VAL A 249 3.40 13.71 -6.55
C VAL A 249 4.27 14.02 -7.76
N SER A 250 3.90 13.55 -8.96
CA SER A 250 4.63 13.87 -10.18
C SER A 250 4.55 15.35 -10.52
N PHE A 251 3.39 16.00 -10.34
CA PHE A 251 3.22 17.44 -10.52
C PHE A 251 4.17 18.26 -9.63
N ILE A 252 4.17 18.01 -8.31
CA ILE A 252 5.05 18.78 -7.42
C ILE A 252 6.53 18.47 -7.66
N ASN A 253 6.85 17.28 -8.17
CA ASN A 253 8.20 16.93 -8.58
C ASN A 253 8.64 17.74 -9.82
N GLU A 254 7.77 17.91 -10.82
CA GLU A 254 8.04 18.79 -11.96
C GLU A 254 8.20 20.25 -11.53
N ILE A 255 7.33 20.73 -10.63
CA ILE A 255 7.46 22.09 -10.06
C ILE A 255 8.77 22.23 -9.27
N SER A 256 9.26 21.16 -8.61
CA SER A 256 10.55 21.23 -7.89
C SER A 256 11.73 21.46 -8.84
N ASP A 257 11.69 20.91 -10.04
CA ASP A 257 12.73 21.14 -11.05
C ASP A 257 12.73 22.62 -11.52
N LEU A 258 11.53 23.18 -11.72
CA LEU A 258 11.38 24.61 -12.03
C LEU A 258 11.85 25.51 -10.87
N CYS A 259 11.60 25.12 -9.62
CA CYS A 259 12.09 25.84 -8.45
C CYS A 259 13.63 25.87 -8.42
N GLU A 260 14.31 24.75 -8.73
CA GLU A 260 15.79 24.74 -8.84
C GLU A 260 16.31 25.69 -9.92
N LEU A 261 15.62 25.83 -11.04
CA LEU A 261 16.01 26.72 -12.15
C LEU A 261 15.72 28.21 -11.86
N THR A 262 14.70 28.52 -11.09
CA THR A 262 14.23 29.88 -10.84
C THR A 262 14.67 30.46 -9.47
N GLY A 263 15.23 29.60 -8.60
CA GLY A 263 15.61 29.99 -7.23
C GLY A 263 14.43 30.04 -6.25
N ALA A 264 13.27 29.48 -6.63
CA ALA A 264 12.13 29.33 -5.70
C ALA A 264 12.36 28.13 -4.75
N ASP A 265 11.66 28.12 -3.61
CA ASP A 265 11.64 26.97 -2.68
C ASP A 265 10.34 26.17 -2.87
N VAL A 266 10.48 24.88 -3.25
CA VAL A 266 9.32 24.02 -3.49
C VAL A 266 8.48 23.77 -2.24
N GLY A 267 9.08 23.81 -1.04
CA GLY A 267 8.34 23.66 0.21
C GLY A 267 7.37 24.83 0.44
N SER A 268 7.84 26.05 0.16
CA SER A 268 7.01 27.25 0.19
C SER A 268 5.90 27.21 -0.87
N VAL A 269 6.24 26.77 -2.09
CA VAL A 269 5.26 26.59 -3.17
C VAL A 269 4.21 25.56 -2.78
N ALA A 270 4.63 24.36 -2.33
CA ALA A 270 3.73 23.29 -1.91
C ALA A 270 2.81 23.72 -0.76
N THR A 271 3.34 24.47 0.21
CA THR A 271 2.56 25.04 1.31
C THR A 271 1.53 26.04 0.78
N GLY A 272 1.95 26.98 -0.07
CA GLY A 272 1.08 28.01 -0.62
C GLY A 272 -0.10 27.45 -1.41
N ILE A 273 0.16 26.54 -2.35
CA ILE A 273 -0.91 25.91 -3.13
C ILE A 273 -1.73 24.91 -2.31
N GLY A 274 -1.13 24.24 -1.32
CA GLY A 274 -1.79 23.25 -0.47
C GLY A 274 -2.81 23.88 0.51
N LEU A 275 -2.70 25.16 0.82
CA LEU A 275 -3.69 25.91 1.63
C LEU A 275 -5.00 26.16 0.87
N ASP A 276 -5.00 26.10 -0.46
CA ASP A 276 -6.25 26.13 -1.24
C ASP A 276 -7.02 24.83 -1.01
N GLY A 277 -8.23 24.93 -0.44
CA GLY A 277 -9.08 23.77 -0.14
C GLY A 277 -9.47 22.93 -1.36
N ARG A 278 -9.38 23.47 -2.58
CA ARG A 278 -9.59 22.74 -3.84
C ARG A 278 -8.43 21.83 -4.18
N ILE A 279 -7.21 22.12 -3.69
CA ILE A 279 -5.97 21.35 -3.94
C ILE A 279 -5.67 20.45 -2.75
N GLY A 280 -5.63 21.00 -1.55
CA GLY A 280 -5.27 20.33 -0.31
C GLY A 280 -3.77 19.99 -0.20
N PRO A 281 -3.22 19.93 1.03
CA PRO A 281 -1.77 19.84 1.25
C PRO A 281 -1.17 18.44 1.05
N ARG A 282 -1.99 17.38 1.03
CA ARG A 282 -1.49 16.00 0.95
C ARG A 282 -0.98 15.67 -0.46
N PHE A 283 0.09 14.85 -0.53
CA PHE A 283 0.73 14.41 -1.78
C PHE A 283 1.39 15.55 -2.60
N LEU A 284 1.86 16.61 -1.91
CA LEU A 284 2.64 17.71 -2.48
C LEU A 284 4.09 17.73 -1.97
N ASN A 285 4.62 16.60 -1.54
CA ASN A 285 6.02 16.49 -1.10
C ASN A 285 6.91 16.13 -2.28
N ALA A 286 7.73 17.07 -2.73
CA ALA A 286 8.72 16.83 -3.78
C ALA A 286 9.89 15.99 -3.26
N GLY A 287 10.47 15.15 -4.14
CA GLY A 287 11.59 14.28 -3.80
C GLY A 287 11.97 13.33 -4.92
N ILE A 288 12.41 12.14 -4.57
CA ILE A 288 12.90 11.10 -5.49
C ILE A 288 11.79 10.27 -6.16
N GLY A 289 10.56 10.71 -6.10
CA GLY A 289 9.42 10.03 -6.72
C GLY A 289 8.67 9.08 -5.78
N TRP A 290 7.68 8.42 -6.37
CA TRP A 290 6.82 7.44 -5.73
C TRP A 290 7.18 6.02 -6.16
N GLY A 291 6.83 5.06 -5.32
CA GLY A 291 7.01 3.62 -5.51
C GLY A 291 5.98 2.86 -4.67
N GLY A 292 6.34 1.68 -4.22
CA GLY A 292 5.46 0.80 -3.45
C GLY A 292 4.59 -0.09 -4.33
N SER A 293 3.78 -0.91 -3.70
CA SER A 293 2.97 -1.94 -4.36
C SER A 293 1.72 -1.43 -5.08
N CYS A 294 1.25 -0.21 -4.76
CA CYS A 294 -0.06 0.27 -5.20
C CYS A 294 0.04 1.24 -6.38
N LEU A 295 0.70 2.40 -6.21
CA LEU A 295 0.69 3.45 -7.23
C LEU A 295 1.22 2.98 -8.59
N PRO A 296 2.40 2.31 -8.69
CA PRO A 296 2.92 1.85 -9.98
C PRO A 296 1.98 0.88 -10.68
N LYS A 297 1.51 -0.13 -9.94
CA LYS A 297 0.63 -1.18 -10.46
C LYS A 297 -0.71 -0.60 -10.92
N ASP A 298 -1.34 0.25 -10.13
CA ASP A 298 -2.68 0.75 -10.41
C ASP A 298 -2.69 1.78 -11.55
N VAL A 299 -1.65 2.61 -11.67
CA VAL A 299 -1.48 3.50 -12.83
C VAL A 299 -1.26 2.69 -14.10
N SER A 300 -0.44 1.62 -14.03
CA SER A 300 -0.19 0.73 -15.17
C SER A 300 -1.48 0.01 -15.61
N ALA A 301 -2.23 -0.54 -14.66
CA ALA A 301 -3.50 -1.22 -14.93
C ALA A 301 -4.54 -0.27 -15.57
N LEU A 302 -4.63 0.98 -15.09
CA LEU A 302 -5.54 1.97 -15.69
C LEU A 302 -5.12 2.33 -17.14
N ARG A 303 -3.82 2.40 -17.42
CA ARG A 303 -3.30 2.59 -18.77
C ARG A 303 -3.60 1.38 -19.67
N ALA A 304 -3.48 0.16 -19.16
CA ALA A 304 -3.82 -1.06 -19.88
C ALA A 304 -5.32 -1.08 -20.24
N ILE A 305 -6.21 -0.79 -19.28
CA ILE A 305 -7.66 -0.66 -19.52
C ILE A 305 -7.95 0.36 -20.62
N ALA A 306 -7.31 1.52 -20.58
CA ALA A 306 -7.51 2.55 -21.62
C ALA A 306 -7.04 2.07 -23.00
N CYS A 307 -5.90 1.35 -23.06
CA CYS A 307 -5.39 0.77 -24.31
C CYS A 307 -6.36 -0.24 -24.91
N GLU A 308 -6.97 -1.12 -24.10
CA GLU A 308 -8.02 -2.06 -24.55
C GLU A 308 -9.22 -1.34 -25.18
N HIS A 309 -9.52 -0.14 -24.68
CA HIS A 309 -10.59 0.71 -25.20
C HIS A 309 -10.11 1.72 -26.28
N HIS A 310 -8.88 1.57 -26.79
CA HIS A 310 -8.29 2.48 -27.81
C HIS A 310 -8.29 3.95 -27.38
N HIS A 311 -8.05 4.21 -26.08
CA HIS A 311 -8.04 5.55 -25.50
C HIS A 311 -6.62 5.94 -25.02
N ASP A 312 -6.17 7.13 -25.39
CA ASP A 312 -4.87 7.67 -24.98
C ASP A 312 -4.91 8.17 -23.52
N THR A 313 -3.83 7.91 -22.79
CA THR A 313 -3.69 8.31 -21.38
C THR A 313 -2.59 9.36 -21.18
N ASN A 314 -2.58 10.41 -21.98
CA ASN A 314 -1.51 11.42 -22.01
C ASN A 314 -1.09 11.95 -20.64
N LEU A 315 -2.05 12.19 -19.73
CA LEU A 315 -1.76 12.67 -18.36
C LEU A 315 -1.07 11.61 -17.52
N LEU A 316 -1.49 10.35 -17.61
CA LEU A 316 -0.88 9.25 -16.87
C LEU A 316 0.49 8.92 -17.41
N ASP A 317 0.69 8.98 -18.72
CA ASP A 317 1.98 8.77 -19.38
C ASP A 317 2.99 9.84 -18.93
N ALA A 318 2.57 11.10 -18.90
CA ALA A 318 3.38 12.19 -18.37
C ALA A 318 3.70 11.99 -16.88
N THR A 319 2.71 11.54 -16.08
CA THR A 319 2.88 11.25 -14.65
C THR A 319 3.97 10.19 -14.41
N VAL A 320 3.95 9.10 -15.17
CA VAL A 320 4.96 8.03 -15.11
C VAL A 320 6.33 8.55 -15.57
N ALA A 321 6.37 9.23 -16.73
CA ALA A 321 7.62 9.77 -17.29
C ALA A 321 8.33 10.75 -16.34
N VAL A 322 7.57 11.59 -15.61
CA VAL A 322 8.13 12.47 -14.58
C VAL A 322 8.73 11.63 -13.44
N ASN A 323 8.00 10.61 -12.96
CA ASN A 323 8.45 9.76 -11.85
C ASN A 323 9.73 9.00 -12.19
N ASP A 324 9.81 8.42 -13.38
CA ASP A 324 10.96 7.61 -13.82
C ASP A 324 12.26 8.40 -13.84
N ARG A 325 12.20 9.68 -14.23
CA ARG A 325 13.37 10.56 -14.23
C ARG A 325 13.92 10.86 -12.84
N ARG A 326 13.10 10.77 -11.77
CA ARG A 326 13.49 11.21 -10.42
C ARG A 326 14.66 10.41 -9.83
N ARG A 327 14.71 9.09 -10.08
CA ARG A 327 15.78 8.21 -9.57
C ARG A 327 17.16 8.65 -10.12
N GLY A 328 17.24 8.93 -11.41
CA GLY A 328 18.47 9.40 -12.08
C GLY A 328 18.97 10.76 -11.59
N LEU A 329 18.07 11.62 -11.09
CA LEU A 329 18.48 12.93 -10.55
C LEU A 329 19.32 12.79 -9.27
N VAL A 330 19.12 11.75 -8.46
CA VAL A 330 19.97 11.48 -7.28
C VAL A 330 21.42 11.24 -7.72
N VAL A 331 21.61 10.34 -8.68
CA VAL A 331 22.93 10.01 -9.21
C VAL A 331 23.55 11.23 -9.89
N SER A 332 22.77 12.01 -10.60
CA SER A 332 23.23 13.27 -11.23
C SER A 332 23.71 14.30 -10.18
N LYS A 333 22.99 14.48 -9.08
CA LYS A 333 23.39 15.35 -7.97
C LYS A 333 24.68 14.86 -7.31
N LEU A 334 24.81 13.54 -7.09
CA LEU A 334 26.05 12.95 -6.55
C LEU A 334 27.22 13.16 -7.49
N ARG A 335 27.08 12.94 -8.80
CA ARG A 335 28.15 13.15 -9.79
C ARG A 335 28.57 14.61 -9.90
N ARG A 336 27.64 15.55 -9.81
CA ARG A 336 27.93 16.97 -9.88
C ARG A 336 28.88 17.40 -8.76
N ASP A 337 28.67 16.92 -7.54
CA ASP A 337 29.42 17.38 -6.37
C ASP A 337 30.61 16.45 -5.99
N LEU A 338 30.57 15.16 -6.38
CA LEU A 338 31.67 14.19 -6.12
C LEU A 338 32.58 13.95 -7.34
N GLY A 339 32.17 14.32 -8.55
CA GLY A 339 32.83 13.97 -9.79
C GLY A 339 32.62 12.49 -10.13
N THR A 340 33.70 11.70 -10.14
CA THR A 340 33.60 10.24 -10.31
C THR A 340 33.06 9.57 -9.06
N LEU A 341 32.19 8.56 -9.24
CA LEU A 341 31.64 7.76 -8.15
C LEU A 341 32.50 6.52 -7.84
N GLY A 342 33.36 6.10 -8.76
CA GLY A 342 34.27 4.98 -8.53
C GLY A 342 35.13 5.19 -7.30
N GLY A 343 35.14 4.23 -6.37
CA GLY A 343 35.85 4.28 -5.11
C GLY A 343 35.24 5.21 -4.04
N LYS A 344 34.15 5.93 -4.33
CA LYS A 344 33.42 6.71 -3.33
C LYS A 344 32.54 5.82 -2.50
N ARG A 345 32.37 6.12 -1.21
CA ARG A 345 31.42 5.48 -0.32
C ARG A 345 30.18 6.35 -0.18
N VAL A 346 29.00 5.76 -0.46
CA VAL A 346 27.70 6.42 -0.39
C VAL A 346 26.83 5.68 0.62
N ALA A 347 26.27 6.40 1.58
CA ALA A 347 25.29 5.91 2.53
C ALA A 347 23.88 6.15 1.98
N LEU A 348 23.03 5.11 1.97
CA LEU A 348 21.59 5.24 1.70
C LEU A 348 20.85 5.15 3.04
N LEU A 349 20.17 6.21 3.42
CA LEU A 349 19.39 6.32 4.64
C LEU A 349 17.93 6.04 4.36
N GLY A 350 17.48 4.83 4.72
CA GLY A 350 16.20 4.25 4.36
C GLY A 350 16.27 3.46 3.05
N LEU A 351 15.63 2.28 3.05
CA LEU A 351 15.58 1.38 1.89
C LEU A 351 14.15 1.02 1.49
N ALA A 352 13.22 0.90 2.44
CA ALA A 352 11.79 0.76 2.15
C ALA A 352 11.28 1.96 1.34
N PHE A 353 10.22 1.78 0.54
CA PHE A 353 9.71 2.84 -0.32
C PHE A 353 9.15 4.06 0.45
N LYS A 354 8.75 3.85 1.71
CA LYS A 354 8.32 4.87 2.68
C LYS A 354 8.54 4.40 4.12
N PRO A 355 8.42 5.28 5.15
CA PRO A 355 8.51 4.89 6.55
C PRO A 355 7.39 3.93 6.98
N ASN A 356 7.64 3.19 8.09
CA ASN A 356 6.70 2.32 8.78
C ASN A 356 6.20 1.12 7.95
N THR A 357 6.99 0.65 6.99
CA THR A 357 6.76 -0.59 6.23
C THR A 357 8.08 -1.27 5.90
N ASP A 358 8.03 -2.57 5.64
CA ASP A 358 9.16 -3.37 5.12
C ASP A 358 9.09 -3.55 3.59
N ASP A 359 8.11 -2.92 2.92
CA ASP A 359 7.88 -3.10 1.48
C ASP A 359 8.98 -2.43 0.64
N LEU A 360 9.60 -3.24 -0.21
CA LEU A 360 10.66 -2.86 -1.14
C LEU A 360 10.20 -2.82 -2.61
N ARG A 361 8.93 -3.15 -2.88
CA ARG A 361 8.40 -3.16 -4.25
C ARG A 361 8.47 -1.76 -4.83
N GLU A 362 9.09 -1.65 -6.02
CA GLU A 362 9.31 -0.36 -6.68
C GLU A 362 9.97 0.72 -5.79
N ALA A 363 10.72 0.29 -4.75
CA ALA A 363 11.43 1.22 -3.89
C ALA A 363 12.55 1.93 -4.67
N PRO A 364 12.59 3.28 -4.67
CA PRO A 364 13.65 4.03 -5.36
C PRO A 364 15.06 3.67 -4.90
N SER A 365 15.22 3.26 -3.65
CA SER A 365 16.47 2.87 -3.02
C SER A 365 17.19 1.74 -3.76
N LEU A 366 16.45 0.73 -4.22
CA LEU A 366 17.03 -0.44 -4.87
C LEU A 366 17.65 -0.06 -6.23
N GLY A 367 16.91 0.72 -7.03
CA GLY A 367 17.41 1.23 -8.31
C GLY A 367 18.63 2.16 -8.12
N ILE A 368 18.56 3.07 -7.16
CA ILE A 368 19.69 3.97 -6.82
C ILE A 368 20.90 3.15 -6.36
N ALA A 369 20.72 2.16 -5.48
CA ALA A 369 21.81 1.30 -5.01
C ALA A 369 22.46 0.53 -6.15
N ALA A 370 21.67 -0.10 -7.02
CA ALA A 370 22.17 -0.86 -8.17
C ALA A 370 22.95 0.04 -9.14
N GLU A 371 22.45 1.24 -9.46
CA GLU A 371 23.14 2.20 -10.34
C GLU A 371 24.45 2.68 -9.70
N LEU A 372 24.48 3.03 -8.41
CA LEU A 372 25.70 3.45 -7.74
C LEU A 372 26.75 2.35 -7.71
N LEU A 373 26.36 1.11 -7.44
CA LEU A 373 27.26 -0.06 -7.47
C LEU A 373 27.81 -0.28 -8.89
N SER A 374 27.00 -0.16 -9.93
CA SER A 374 27.44 -0.29 -11.33
C SER A 374 28.46 0.78 -11.74
N LEU A 375 28.41 1.96 -11.09
CA LEU A 375 29.36 3.06 -11.27
C LEU A 375 30.62 2.94 -10.39
N GLY A 376 30.79 1.80 -9.68
CA GLY A 376 31.95 1.49 -8.86
C GLY A 376 31.96 2.18 -7.50
N ALA A 377 30.83 2.69 -7.02
CA ALA A 377 30.72 3.20 -5.65
C ALA A 377 30.56 2.06 -4.65
N GLY A 378 31.09 2.23 -3.45
CA GLY A 378 30.76 1.38 -2.31
C GLY A 378 29.47 1.89 -1.66
N VAL A 379 28.42 1.06 -1.64
CA VAL A 379 27.11 1.46 -1.11
C VAL A 379 26.83 0.78 0.23
N VAL A 380 26.44 1.58 1.22
CA VAL A 380 26.00 1.09 2.54
C VAL A 380 24.60 1.61 2.81
N GLY A 381 23.65 0.69 2.99
CA GLY A 381 22.25 1.00 3.28
C GLY A 381 21.90 0.84 4.75
N TYR A 382 21.11 1.76 5.26
CA TYR A 382 20.44 1.66 6.55
C TYR A 382 18.93 1.61 6.36
N ASP A 383 18.28 0.67 7.02
CA ASP A 383 16.83 0.65 7.19
C ASP A 383 16.49 -0.14 8.47
N PRO A 384 15.56 0.33 9.32
CA PRO A 384 15.26 -0.35 10.58
C PRO A 384 14.57 -1.70 10.39
N VAL A 385 13.86 -1.92 9.27
CA VAL A 385 13.04 -3.12 9.04
C VAL A 385 13.43 -3.86 7.76
N ALA A 386 13.63 -3.15 6.65
CA ALA A 386 13.80 -3.73 5.31
C ALA A 386 15.25 -4.11 4.95
N ALA A 387 16.25 -3.75 5.78
CA ALA A 387 17.67 -3.86 5.43
C ALA A 387 18.09 -5.25 4.94
N LYS A 388 17.73 -6.32 5.65
CA LYS A 388 18.12 -7.70 5.30
C LYS A 388 17.53 -8.15 3.95
N THR A 389 16.28 -7.77 3.69
CA THR A 389 15.59 -8.10 2.45
C THR A 389 16.17 -7.33 1.27
N ALA A 390 16.48 -6.04 1.46
CA ALA A 390 17.14 -5.20 0.44
C ALA A 390 18.51 -5.76 0.03
N ALA A 391 19.32 -6.21 1.00
CA ALA A 391 20.64 -6.82 0.72
C ALA A 391 20.54 -8.10 -0.12
N ARG A 392 19.44 -8.86 -0.01
CA ARG A 392 19.19 -10.05 -0.85
C ARG A 392 18.82 -9.68 -2.28
N GLN A 393 18.13 -8.54 -2.47
CA GLN A 393 17.65 -8.10 -3.78
C GLN A 393 18.72 -7.34 -4.58
N VAL A 394 19.68 -6.68 -3.91
CA VAL A 394 20.74 -5.92 -4.56
C VAL A 394 22.11 -6.50 -4.19
N PRO A 395 22.68 -7.37 -5.04
CA PRO A 395 24.02 -7.93 -4.82
C PRO A 395 25.08 -6.81 -4.69
N GLY A 396 25.90 -6.88 -3.63
CA GLY A 396 26.93 -5.87 -3.35
C GLY A 396 26.47 -4.73 -2.42
N LEU A 397 25.18 -4.61 -2.12
CA LEU A 397 24.69 -3.67 -1.12
C LEU A 397 25.05 -4.19 0.29
N ARG A 398 25.94 -3.47 0.97
CA ARG A 398 26.18 -3.70 2.40
C ARG A 398 25.07 -3.03 3.21
N VAL A 399 24.53 -3.68 4.23
CA VAL A 399 23.52 -3.11 5.10
C VAL A 399 23.97 -3.06 6.56
N VAL A 400 23.49 -2.05 7.27
CA VAL A 400 23.73 -1.82 8.69
C VAL A 400 22.41 -1.46 9.39
N PHE A 401 22.40 -1.53 10.74
CA PHE A 401 21.20 -1.28 11.54
C PHE A 401 21.30 -0.01 12.40
N ASP A 402 22.40 0.74 12.28
CA ASP A 402 22.59 2.06 12.87
C ASP A 402 22.88 3.05 11.73
N PRO A 403 22.12 4.15 11.61
CA PRO A 403 22.34 5.15 10.57
C PRO A 403 23.72 5.82 10.66
N TYR A 404 24.29 5.95 11.84
CA TYR A 404 25.63 6.50 12.02
C TYR A 404 26.73 5.53 11.54
N GLU A 405 26.51 4.22 11.62
CA GLU A 405 27.42 3.24 11.02
C GLU A 405 27.43 3.37 9.48
N ALA A 406 26.28 3.61 8.86
CA ALA A 406 26.18 3.86 7.42
C ALA A 406 26.98 5.11 7.03
N LEU A 407 26.88 6.18 7.82
CA LEU A 407 27.55 7.46 7.59
C LEU A 407 29.07 7.41 7.81
N THR A 408 29.57 6.45 8.59
CA THR A 408 31.00 6.37 8.94
C THR A 408 31.87 6.16 7.70
N GLY A 409 32.69 7.15 7.37
CA GLY A 409 33.58 7.15 6.20
C GLY A 409 32.85 7.34 4.86
N ALA A 410 31.57 7.72 4.85
CA ALA A 410 30.83 8.04 3.64
C ALA A 410 31.23 9.42 3.08
N HIS A 411 31.44 9.54 1.76
CA HIS A 411 31.65 10.81 1.07
C HIS A 411 30.32 11.53 0.81
N ALA A 412 29.25 10.74 0.68
CA ALA A 412 27.89 11.23 0.55
C ALA A 412 26.90 10.36 1.31
N ALA A 413 25.80 10.98 1.75
CA ALA A 413 24.62 10.33 2.24
C ALA A 413 23.41 10.73 1.39
N VAL A 414 22.50 9.80 1.15
CA VAL A 414 21.24 10.05 0.45
C VAL A 414 20.09 9.67 1.39
N VAL A 415 19.24 10.62 1.71
CA VAL A 415 17.97 10.32 2.41
C VAL A 415 17.00 9.78 1.37
N VAL A 416 16.75 8.47 1.43
CA VAL A 416 15.83 7.78 0.50
C VAL A 416 14.47 7.56 1.15
N THR A 417 14.46 7.23 2.44
CA THR A 417 13.23 7.06 3.21
C THR A 417 13.35 7.83 4.51
N ASP A 418 12.37 8.67 4.76
CA ASP A 418 12.36 9.62 5.87
C ASP A 418 11.83 8.98 7.17
N TRP A 419 12.46 7.86 7.59
CA TRP A 419 12.24 7.26 8.89
C TRP A 419 12.42 8.28 10.03
N GLU A 420 11.75 8.06 11.16
CA GLU A 420 11.86 8.98 12.30
C GLU A 420 13.30 9.11 12.77
N GLU A 421 14.06 8.01 12.83
CA GLU A 421 15.48 7.98 13.19
C GLU A 421 16.33 8.76 12.20
N VAL A 422 15.96 8.76 10.91
CA VAL A 422 16.66 9.54 9.88
C VAL A 422 16.34 11.02 10.01
N ARG A 423 15.07 11.39 10.24
CA ARG A 423 14.66 12.79 10.46
C ARG A 423 15.28 13.41 11.71
N ASN A 424 15.50 12.60 12.75
CA ASN A 424 16.01 13.03 14.05
C ASN A 424 17.55 12.85 14.19
N LEU A 425 18.27 12.65 13.07
CA LEU A 425 19.73 12.54 13.11
C LEU A 425 20.38 13.78 13.72
N ASP A 426 21.33 13.57 14.63
CA ASP A 426 22.28 14.62 15.01
C ASP A 426 23.21 14.92 13.81
N LEU A 427 22.90 16.01 13.11
CA LEU A 427 23.62 16.41 11.89
C LEU A 427 25.08 16.75 12.13
N ARG A 428 25.47 17.25 13.33
CA ARG A 428 26.85 17.50 13.67
C ARG A 428 27.64 16.20 13.86
N ARG A 429 27.03 15.23 14.57
CA ARG A 429 27.59 13.89 14.67
C ARG A 429 27.71 13.23 13.30
N ALA A 430 26.68 13.32 12.47
CA ALA A 430 26.67 12.82 11.10
C ALA A 430 27.84 13.40 10.28
N ALA A 431 28.00 14.72 10.27
CA ALA A 431 29.10 15.41 9.59
C ALA A 431 30.49 15.01 10.10
N SER A 432 30.61 14.72 11.42
CA SER A 432 31.91 14.31 11.99
C SER A 432 32.35 12.90 11.56
N LEU A 433 31.39 12.04 11.19
CA LEU A 433 31.67 10.66 10.74
C LEU A 433 31.94 10.56 9.23
N MET A 434 31.50 11.56 8.46
CA MET A 434 31.64 11.57 7.00
C MET A 434 32.97 12.12 6.53
N GLN A 435 33.40 11.68 5.34
CA GLN A 435 34.55 12.21 4.59
C GLN A 435 34.13 13.35 3.67
N GLU A 436 35.08 14.28 3.41
CA GLU A 436 34.82 15.38 2.47
C GLU A 436 34.37 14.87 1.08
N PRO A 437 33.42 15.56 0.43
CA PRO A 437 32.86 16.88 0.80
C PRO A 437 31.66 16.81 1.77
N LYS A 438 31.40 15.69 2.44
CA LYS A 438 30.29 15.50 3.37
C LYS A 438 28.92 15.83 2.73
N LEU A 439 28.71 15.32 1.53
CA LEU A 439 27.52 15.62 0.74
C LEU A 439 26.28 14.92 1.34
N LEU A 440 25.23 15.69 1.56
CA LEU A 440 23.91 15.18 1.95
C LEU A 440 22.91 15.48 0.84
N VAL A 441 22.48 14.45 0.11
CA VAL A 441 21.38 14.53 -0.86
C VAL A 441 20.08 14.14 -0.14
N ASP A 442 19.23 15.11 0.10
CA ASP A 442 17.96 14.89 0.78
C ASP A 442 16.85 14.59 -0.22
N GLY A 443 16.67 13.32 -0.50
CA GLY A 443 15.70 12.82 -1.48
C GLY A 443 14.23 12.94 -1.05
N ARG A 444 13.98 13.33 0.19
CA ARG A 444 12.63 13.50 0.74
C ARG A 444 12.34 14.92 1.22
N ASN A 445 13.34 15.81 1.13
CA ASN A 445 13.26 17.15 1.73
C ASN A 445 12.90 17.11 3.22
N ALA A 446 13.36 16.07 3.92
CA ALA A 446 13.02 15.77 5.31
C ALA A 446 13.86 16.55 6.31
N MET A 447 15.00 17.09 5.88
CA MET A 447 15.94 17.84 6.73
C MET A 447 15.77 19.34 6.58
N ASP A 448 16.10 20.07 7.64
CA ASP A 448 16.25 21.53 7.55
C ASP A 448 17.55 21.88 6.83
N PRO A 449 17.49 22.59 5.69
CA PRO A 449 18.70 22.92 4.91
C PRO A 449 19.69 23.83 5.69
N ALA A 450 19.18 24.74 6.53
CA ALA A 450 20.04 25.64 7.29
C ALA A 450 20.75 24.90 8.42
N ALA A 451 20.05 23.99 9.12
CA ALA A 451 20.63 23.13 10.13
C ALA A 451 21.72 22.20 9.54
N ALA A 452 21.45 21.60 8.36
CA ALA A 452 22.41 20.73 7.68
C ALA A 452 23.69 21.48 7.28
N ARG A 453 23.56 22.65 6.67
CA ARG A 453 24.72 23.52 6.33
C ARG A 453 25.46 24.01 7.58
N GLY A 454 24.72 24.40 8.63
CA GLY A 454 25.29 24.80 9.92
C GLY A 454 26.06 23.68 10.64
N ALA A 455 25.76 22.43 10.35
CA ALA A 455 26.48 21.27 10.82
C ALA A 455 27.75 20.93 9.98
N GLY A 456 27.99 21.64 8.87
CA GLY A 456 29.11 21.43 7.98
C GLY A 456 28.86 20.41 6.85
N LEU A 457 27.60 20.10 6.56
CA LEU A 457 27.20 19.25 5.44
C LEU A 457 27.00 20.06 4.15
N LEU A 458 27.43 19.54 3.02
CA LEU A 458 27.08 20.06 1.71
C LEU A 458 25.68 19.58 1.36
N TYR A 459 24.65 20.37 1.67
CA TYR A 459 23.25 19.97 1.49
C TYR A 459 22.75 20.18 0.05
N ARG A 460 22.02 19.19 -0.46
CA ARG A 460 21.28 19.22 -1.73
C ARG A 460 19.89 18.62 -1.53
N GLY A 461 18.86 19.43 -1.66
CA GLY A 461 17.48 18.99 -1.70
C GLY A 461 16.94 18.82 -3.13
N PHE A 462 15.64 18.66 -3.25
CA PHE A 462 14.89 18.68 -4.51
C PHE A 462 13.99 19.91 -4.53
N GLY A 463 14.24 20.87 -5.44
CA GLY A 463 13.54 22.14 -5.48
C GLY A 463 13.86 23.07 -4.29
N ARG A 464 15.00 22.83 -3.63
CA ARG A 464 15.51 23.66 -2.51
C ARG A 464 16.96 24.04 -2.77
N GLY A 465 17.23 25.32 -2.82
CA GLY A 465 18.53 25.90 -3.04
C GLY A 465 19.50 25.80 -1.86
#